data_2d0dd405e1e9c8d52e975bb729ee22ca
#
_entry.id   2d0dd405e1e9c8d52e975bb729ee22ca
#
_cell.length_a   1.000
_cell.length_b   1.000
_cell.length_c   1.000
_cell.angle_alpha   90.00
_cell.angle_beta   90.00
_cell.angle_gamma   90.00
#
_symmetry.space_group_name_H-M   'P 1'
#
loop_
_entity.id
_entity.type
_entity.pdbx_description
1 polymer ?
#
loop_
_entity_poly.entity_id
_entity_poly.type
_entity_poly.pdbx_seq_one_letter_code
_entity_poly.pdbx_strand_id
1 'polypeptide(L)'
;MSTPSQPPYDLHTQAKTLTGWGRTQPSTAQVLSTSDPEEIIRAVSMVADDNQTKPSYLKRGVIARGRGRSYGDPAANSGGLVIDMEPLNTIHSIDPDPAIVDVDAGVTLDQL
;
A
#
# COMPACT_ATOMS: atom_id res chain seq x y z
N MET A 1 -2.40 -4.65 26.24
CA MET A 1 -3.71 -4.08 25.87
C MET A 1 -3.65 -3.58 24.44
N SER A 2 -4.52 -4.10 23.60
CA SER A 2 -4.54 -3.68 22.20
C SER A 2 -5.18 -2.30 22.07
N THR A 3 -4.66 -1.46 21.18
CA THR A 3 -5.27 -0.18 20.87
C THR A 3 -6.36 -0.36 19.82
N PRO A 4 -7.39 0.55 19.76
CA PRO A 4 -8.44 0.43 18.74
C PRO A 4 -7.94 0.49 17.30
N SER A 5 -6.75 1.08 17.08
CA SER A 5 -6.15 1.21 15.75
C SER A 5 -5.31 -0.01 15.36
N GLN A 6 -5.12 -0.97 16.26
CA GLN A 6 -4.30 -2.14 15.96
C GLN A 6 -5.08 -3.12 15.08
N PRO A 7 -4.52 -3.54 13.93
CA PRO A 7 -5.21 -4.49 13.07
C PRO A 7 -5.31 -5.87 13.73
N PRO A 8 -6.31 -6.68 13.33
CA PRO A 8 -6.47 -8.02 13.89
C PRO A 8 -5.47 -9.05 13.34
N TYR A 9 -4.66 -8.68 12.37
CA TYR A 9 -3.66 -9.54 11.75
C TYR A 9 -2.25 -9.11 12.15
N ASP A 10 -1.33 -10.06 12.16
CA ASP A 10 0.04 -9.86 12.60
C ASP A 10 0.90 -9.31 11.46
N LEU A 11 0.86 -7.99 11.28
CA LEU A 11 1.64 -7.27 10.28
C LEU A 11 2.30 -6.05 10.92
N HIS A 12 3.46 -5.66 10.41
CA HIS A 12 4.17 -4.48 10.85
C HIS A 12 3.57 -3.23 10.20
N THR A 13 2.43 -2.78 10.71
CA THR A 13 1.74 -1.62 10.17
C THR A 13 1.79 -0.45 11.14
N GLN A 14 1.58 0.76 10.59
CA GLN A 14 1.46 1.99 11.36
C GLN A 14 0.21 2.73 10.92
N ALA A 15 -0.52 3.31 11.87
CA ALA A 15 -1.60 4.22 11.55
C ALA A 15 -1.01 5.53 11.06
N LYS A 16 -1.43 5.98 9.87
CA LYS A 16 -0.98 7.24 9.28
C LYS A 16 -2.14 7.99 8.67
N THR A 17 -2.06 9.32 8.72
CA THR A 17 -2.97 10.18 7.97
C THR A 17 -2.34 10.46 6.61
N LEU A 18 -3.07 10.15 5.53
CA LEU A 18 -2.59 10.23 4.16
C LEU A 18 -3.43 11.22 3.37
N THR A 19 -2.78 11.90 2.42
CA THR A 19 -3.46 12.77 1.46
C THR A 19 -2.99 12.43 0.06
N GLY A 20 -3.82 12.74 -0.95
CA GLY A 20 -3.40 12.76 -2.35
C GLY A 20 -2.57 14.01 -2.65
N TRP A 21 -2.07 14.10 -3.89
CA TRP A 21 -1.26 15.25 -4.32
C TRP A 21 -2.03 16.57 -4.20
N GLY A 22 -3.31 16.55 -4.53
CA GLY A 22 -4.17 17.73 -4.43
C GLY A 22 -4.59 18.09 -3.01
N ARG A 23 -4.28 17.26 -2.02
CA ARG A 23 -4.63 17.45 -0.60
C ARG A 23 -6.11 17.72 -0.40
N THR A 24 -6.94 17.04 -1.19
CA THR A 24 -8.38 17.26 -1.16
C THR A 24 -9.01 16.79 0.13
N GLN A 25 -8.58 15.61 0.63
CA GLN A 25 -9.14 15.05 1.86
C GLN A 25 -8.14 14.10 2.51
N PRO A 26 -7.71 14.38 3.74
CA PRO A 26 -6.87 13.42 4.46
C PRO A 26 -7.67 12.21 4.91
N SER A 27 -7.02 11.06 4.94
CA SER A 27 -7.61 9.83 5.46
C SER A 27 -6.61 9.13 6.37
N THR A 28 -7.12 8.41 7.38
CA THR A 28 -6.30 7.63 8.28
C THR A 28 -6.42 6.17 7.93
N ALA A 29 -5.28 5.50 7.77
CA ALA A 29 -5.22 4.09 7.41
C ALA A 29 -4.04 3.41 8.12
N GLN A 30 -4.07 2.08 8.17
CA GLN A 30 -2.91 1.29 8.55
C GLN A 30 -2.01 1.19 7.32
N VAL A 31 -0.73 1.47 7.49
CA VAL A 31 0.23 1.48 6.39
C VAL A 31 1.28 0.40 6.62
N LEU A 32 1.44 -0.49 5.66
CA LEU A 32 2.50 -1.50 5.62
C LEU A 32 3.58 -1.00 4.67
N SER A 33 4.79 -0.78 5.21
CA SER A 33 5.96 -0.42 4.42
C SER A 33 6.92 -1.59 4.46
N THR A 34 7.17 -2.23 3.32
CA THR A 34 8.04 -3.40 3.26
C THR A 34 8.69 -3.52 1.90
N SER A 35 9.92 -4.06 1.88
CA SER A 35 10.62 -4.45 0.66
C SER A 35 10.48 -5.95 0.35
N ASP A 36 9.69 -6.67 1.13
CA ASP A 36 9.51 -8.12 1.01
C ASP A 36 8.18 -8.42 0.31
N PRO A 37 8.19 -8.91 -0.96
CA PRO A 37 6.96 -9.25 -1.66
C PRO A 37 6.12 -10.32 -0.96
N GLU A 38 6.75 -11.24 -0.23
CA GLU A 38 6.02 -12.27 0.52
C GLU A 38 5.17 -11.68 1.63
N GLU A 39 5.64 -10.61 2.26
CA GLU A 39 4.86 -9.92 3.28
C GLU A 39 3.63 -9.25 2.67
N ILE A 40 3.76 -8.71 1.46
CA ILE A 40 2.63 -8.13 0.73
C ILE A 40 1.59 -9.19 0.39
N ILE A 41 2.03 -10.34 -0.11
CA ILE A 41 1.14 -11.46 -0.43
C ILE A 41 0.37 -11.90 0.81
N ARG A 42 1.08 -12.04 1.93
CA ARG A 42 0.47 -12.42 3.20
C ARG A 42 -0.55 -11.39 3.66
N ALA A 43 -0.22 -10.09 3.52
CA ALA A 43 -1.12 -9.02 3.91
C ALA A 43 -2.44 -9.05 3.13
N VAL A 44 -2.36 -9.23 1.82
CA VAL A 44 -3.55 -9.31 0.97
C VAL A 44 -4.42 -10.50 1.37
N SER A 45 -3.80 -11.66 1.61
CA SER A 45 -4.53 -12.87 2.02
C SER A 45 -5.20 -12.70 3.37
N MET A 46 -4.50 -12.09 4.33
CA MET A 46 -5.04 -11.88 5.68
C MET A 46 -6.22 -10.91 5.67
N VAL A 47 -6.15 -9.86 4.88
CA VAL A 47 -7.26 -8.91 4.74
C VAL A 47 -8.47 -9.60 4.09
N ALA A 48 -8.25 -10.41 3.06
CA ALA A 48 -9.32 -11.13 2.40
C ALA A 48 -10.02 -12.10 3.38
N ASP A 49 -9.25 -12.84 4.18
CA ASP A 49 -9.79 -13.76 5.18
C ASP A 49 -10.58 -13.02 6.26
N ASP A 50 -10.04 -11.91 6.75
CA ASP A 50 -10.71 -11.10 7.76
C ASP A 50 -12.05 -10.55 7.24
N ASN A 51 -12.10 -10.13 5.98
CA ASN A 51 -13.31 -9.59 5.37
C ASN A 51 -14.42 -10.64 5.18
N GLN A 52 -14.10 -11.94 5.16
CA GLN A 52 -15.10 -12.98 4.97
C GLN A 52 -16.13 -13.02 6.10
N THR A 53 -15.74 -12.62 7.31
CA THR A 53 -16.60 -12.66 8.49
C THR A 53 -17.17 -11.29 8.85
N LYS A 54 -16.85 -10.25 8.08
CA LYS A 54 -17.33 -8.90 8.35
C LYS A 54 -18.58 -8.58 7.53
N PRO A 55 -19.52 -7.78 8.09
CA PRO A 55 -20.61 -7.26 7.30
C PRO A 55 -20.09 -6.28 6.23
N SER A 56 -20.83 -6.11 5.16
CA SER A 56 -20.41 -5.34 3.99
C SER A 56 -19.91 -3.93 4.33
N TYR A 57 -20.60 -3.25 5.28
CA TYR A 57 -20.25 -1.88 5.62
C TYR A 57 -18.95 -1.75 6.43
N LEU A 58 -18.42 -2.86 6.96
CA LEU A 58 -17.14 -2.88 7.68
C LEU A 58 -15.99 -3.43 6.84
N LYS A 59 -16.28 -3.95 5.65
CA LYS A 59 -15.23 -4.49 4.78
C LYS A 59 -14.36 -3.35 4.25
N ARG A 60 -13.06 -3.53 4.37
CA ARG A 60 -12.06 -2.62 3.82
C ARG A 60 -11.02 -3.46 3.08
N GLY A 61 -10.67 -3.01 1.90
CA GLY A 61 -9.69 -3.70 1.09
C GLY A 61 -8.27 -3.26 1.37
N VAL A 62 -7.42 -3.56 0.40
CA VAL A 62 -6.00 -3.17 0.38
C VAL A 62 -5.77 -2.33 -0.85
N ILE A 63 -5.01 -1.25 -0.72
CA ILE A 63 -4.61 -0.44 -1.85
C ILE A 63 -3.10 -0.22 -1.81
N ALA A 64 -2.49 -0.21 -2.99
CA ALA A 64 -1.09 0.14 -3.16
C ALA A 64 -0.94 1.65 -3.26
N ARG A 65 0.15 2.17 -2.68
CA ARG A 65 0.44 3.60 -2.73
C ARG A 65 1.92 3.81 -3.07
N GLY A 66 2.19 4.59 -4.10
CA GLY A 66 3.52 5.08 -4.41
C GLY A 66 3.81 6.34 -3.60
N ARG A 67 4.11 7.44 -4.27
CA ARG A 67 4.47 8.71 -3.60
C ARG A 67 3.28 9.60 -3.29
N GLY A 68 2.05 9.14 -3.54
CA GLY A 68 0.85 9.92 -3.26
C GLY A 68 0.67 11.11 -4.18
N ARG A 69 1.13 11.02 -5.43
CA ARG A 69 1.11 12.12 -6.41
C ARG A 69 -0.13 12.13 -7.30
N SER A 70 -1.06 11.20 -7.10
CA SER A 70 -2.29 11.15 -7.87
C SER A 70 -3.20 12.33 -7.53
N TYR A 71 -3.90 12.83 -8.52
CA TYR A 71 -4.95 13.81 -8.29
C TYR A 71 -6.14 13.11 -7.62
N GLY A 72 -6.80 13.78 -6.68
CA GLY A 72 -7.85 13.16 -5.89
C GLY A 72 -7.31 12.16 -4.89
N ASP A 73 -8.08 11.13 -4.58
CA ASP A 73 -7.79 10.20 -3.50
C ASP A 73 -7.66 8.73 -3.92
N PRO A 74 -7.16 8.38 -5.14
CA PRO A 74 -7.13 6.98 -5.57
C PRO A 74 -6.18 6.10 -4.75
N ALA A 75 -5.19 6.68 -4.07
CA ALA A 75 -4.23 5.93 -3.26
C ALA A 75 -4.49 6.10 -1.75
N ALA A 76 -5.72 6.42 -1.39
CA ALA A 76 -6.17 6.55 -0.01
C ALA A 76 -7.19 5.45 0.30
N ASN A 77 -7.18 4.95 1.52
CA ASN A 77 -8.09 3.87 1.95
C ASN A 77 -8.41 4.05 3.43
N SER A 78 -9.31 4.97 3.72
CA SER A 78 -9.68 5.32 5.09
C SER A 78 -10.19 4.09 5.85
N GLY A 79 -9.57 3.81 6.99
CA GLY A 79 -9.91 2.67 7.83
C GLY A 79 -9.44 1.31 7.31
N GLY A 80 -8.77 1.27 6.16
CA GLY A 80 -8.26 0.04 5.56
C GLY A 80 -6.75 -0.07 5.63
N LEU A 81 -6.19 -0.98 4.81
CA LEU A 81 -4.76 -1.20 4.69
C LEU A 81 -4.22 -0.53 3.44
N VAL A 82 -3.15 0.23 3.60
CA VAL A 82 -2.40 0.83 2.50
C VAL A 82 -1.02 0.18 2.48
N ILE A 83 -0.60 -0.33 1.34
CA ILE A 83 0.76 -0.85 1.17
C ILE A 83 1.60 0.25 0.52
N ASP A 84 2.59 0.72 1.27
CA ASP A 84 3.57 1.66 0.76
C ASP A 84 4.54 0.91 -0.14
N MET A 85 4.50 1.22 -1.44
CA MET A 85 5.30 0.53 -2.44
C MET A 85 6.70 1.12 -2.59
N GLU A 86 7.01 2.26 -1.97
CA GLU A 86 8.32 2.91 -2.12
C GLU A 86 9.51 2.02 -1.74
N PRO A 87 9.43 1.17 -0.70
CA PRO A 87 10.55 0.27 -0.38
C PRO A 87 10.86 -0.79 -1.44
N LEU A 88 9.91 -1.09 -2.34
CA LEU A 88 10.14 -1.99 -3.47
C LEU A 88 10.74 -1.18 -4.62
N ASN A 89 12.05 -0.94 -4.57
CA ASN A 89 12.70 0.02 -5.45
C ASN A 89 13.92 -0.54 -6.19
N THR A 90 13.94 -1.84 -6.44
CA THR A 90 15.03 -2.47 -7.19
C THR A 90 14.81 -2.33 -8.69
N ILE A 91 15.84 -1.88 -9.40
CA ILE A 91 15.91 -1.92 -10.86
C ILE A 91 16.58 -3.23 -11.22
N HIS A 92 15.82 -4.16 -11.82
CA HIS A 92 16.32 -5.50 -12.14
C HIS A 92 17.12 -5.52 -13.43
N SER A 93 16.62 -4.85 -14.46
CA SER A 93 17.33 -4.77 -15.73
C SER A 93 16.86 -3.57 -16.55
N ILE A 94 17.76 -3.08 -17.37
CA ILE A 94 17.47 -2.06 -18.39
C ILE A 94 17.99 -2.60 -19.71
N ASP A 95 17.11 -2.75 -20.69
CA ASP A 95 17.45 -3.20 -22.02
C ASP A 95 17.13 -2.06 -23.02
N PRO A 96 18.17 -1.38 -23.56
CA PRO A 96 17.93 -0.25 -24.45
C PRO A 96 17.37 -0.66 -25.82
N ASP A 97 17.49 -1.93 -26.20
CA ASP A 97 16.94 -2.46 -27.44
C ASP A 97 16.28 -3.82 -27.13
N PRO A 98 14.95 -3.87 -27.03
CA PRO A 98 13.94 -2.94 -27.49
C PRO A 98 13.47 -1.84 -26.50
N ALA A 99 14.28 -1.35 -25.64
CA ALA A 99 13.95 -0.27 -24.70
C ALA A 99 12.96 -0.72 -23.63
N ILE A 100 13.32 -1.79 -22.90
CA ILE A 100 12.52 -2.36 -21.83
C ILE A 100 13.27 -2.22 -20.52
N VAL A 101 12.53 -1.87 -19.45
CA VAL A 101 13.05 -1.88 -18.08
C VAL A 101 12.24 -2.87 -17.26
N ASP A 102 12.93 -3.61 -16.40
CA ASP A 102 12.30 -4.51 -15.42
C ASP A 102 12.61 -3.95 -14.04
N VAL A 103 11.57 -3.46 -13.35
CA VAL A 103 11.71 -2.75 -12.09
C VAL A 103 10.63 -3.18 -11.11
N ASP A 104 10.93 -3.00 -9.83
CA ASP A 104 9.92 -3.13 -8.78
C ASP A 104 8.89 -2.00 -8.89
N ALA A 105 7.71 -2.25 -8.33
CA ALA A 105 6.57 -1.34 -8.46
C ALA A 105 6.77 0.02 -7.79
N GLY A 106 7.71 0.13 -6.85
CA GLY A 106 8.00 1.38 -6.15
C GLY A 106 9.09 2.23 -6.80
N VAL A 107 9.65 1.78 -7.93
CA VAL A 107 10.69 2.54 -8.63
C VAL A 107 10.07 3.79 -9.26
N THR A 108 10.71 4.95 -9.06
CA THR A 108 10.28 6.20 -9.68
C THR A 108 11.01 6.42 -10.99
N LEU A 109 10.45 7.30 -11.84
CA LEU A 109 11.13 7.68 -13.08
C LEU A 109 12.46 8.35 -12.81
N ASP A 110 12.60 9.08 -11.71
CA ASP A 110 13.85 9.72 -11.34
C ASP A 110 14.98 8.72 -11.06
N GLN A 111 14.65 7.51 -10.64
CA GLN A 111 15.62 6.47 -10.35
C GLN A 111 16.15 5.80 -11.63
N LEU A 112 15.45 5.95 -12.73
CA LEU A 112 15.86 5.41 -14.03
C LEU A 112 16.79 6.40 -14.74
#